data_a37bcbae818413ec4a4e57d309e4a74c
#
_entry.id   a37bcbae818413ec4a4e57d309e4a74c
#
_cell.length_a   1.000
_cell.length_b   1.000
_cell.length_c   1.000
_cell.angle_alpha   90.00
_cell.angle_beta   90.00
_cell.angle_gamma   90.00
#
_symmetry.space_group_name_H-M   'P 1'
#
loop_
_entity.id
_entity.type
_entity.pdbx_description
1 polymer ?
#
loop_
_entity_poly.entity_id
_entity_poly.type
_entity_poly.pdbx_seq_one_letter_code
_entity_poly.pdbx_strand_id
1 'polypeptide(L)'
;MKKTLLFLSLAFLICGKASAQKDDAPYAAFSFGLFPPLCTNGTQAAEYTNGASVNLLIGNSRNEENLVVSGLCSLISERATGVQIAGISNYIGHEGKGLVLAGLTNITRESYTGMQLSGMVNRSGEHSRGVMVGGLFNSTKGHFKGLQFTGMCNIADGFKGMQFSGLVNYSGDNSKGVMFGGLSNNTKGRFKGVQFAGLLNTAGNVKGVQFAGLLNTAKDVKGVQFAGLVNVAEEVTDVQFAALVNVAEESDFPIGIINIIKEGEKGIALTYDMLGNAVVSFRSGGKYTYGILGVGYNHKADGNGITTEAGYGIHIPVCKWF
;
A
#
# COMPACT_ATOMS: atom_id res chain seq x y z
N MET A 1 1.33 24.77 31.44
CA MET A 1 2.59 24.30 32.02
C MET A 1 2.53 22.92 32.69
N LYS A 2 1.51 22.49 33.41
CA LYS A 2 1.45 21.13 34.03
C LYS A 2 1.30 19.98 33.03
N LYS A 3 0.69 20.18 31.86
CA LYS A 3 0.50 19.13 30.85
C LYS A 3 1.76 18.86 30.00
N THR A 4 2.62 19.85 29.83
CA THR A 4 3.92 19.70 29.12
C THR A 4 4.95 18.97 29.97
N LEU A 5 4.90 19.13 31.28
CA LEU A 5 5.78 18.40 32.21
C LEU A 5 5.42 16.90 32.29
N LEU A 6 4.12 16.56 32.12
CA LEU A 6 3.67 15.17 32.15
C LEU A 6 4.12 14.39 30.90
N PHE A 7 4.20 15.05 29.72
CA PHE A 7 4.73 14.44 28.50
C PHE A 7 6.25 14.21 28.57
N LEU A 8 7.01 15.13 29.19
CA LEU A 8 8.44 14.92 29.41
C LEU A 8 8.70 13.77 30.41
N SER A 9 7.90 13.62 31.45
CA SER A 9 8.06 12.54 32.43
C SER A 9 7.66 11.17 31.86
N LEU A 10 6.70 11.09 30.95
CA LEU A 10 6.30 9.85 30.27
C LEU A 10 7.36 9.37 29.28
N ALA A 11 8.07 10.29 28.61
CA ALA A 11 9.19 9.97 27.73
C ALA A 11 10.40 9.38 28.49
N PHE A 12 10.59 9.77 29.75
CA PHE A 12 11.67 9.23 30.61
C PHE A 12 11.38 7.81 31.12
N LEU A 13 10.13 7.39 31.21
CA LEU A 13 9.75 6.05 31.70
C LEU A 13 9.84 4.94 30.65
N ILE A 14 9.97 5.28 29.37
CA ILE A 14 10.04 4.30 28.27
C ILE A 14 11.48 3.90 27.93
N CYS A 15 12.49 4.54 28.54
CA CYS A 15 13.90 4.17 28.42
C CYS A 15 14.23 2.90 29.18
N GLY A 16 13.78 1.75 28.68
CA GLY A 16 14.32 0.45 29.07
C GLY A 16 15.79 0.38 28.69
N LYS A 17 16.63 -0.11 29.60
CA LYS A 17 18.07 -0.28 29.47
C LYS A 17 18.41 -0.89 28.10
N ALA A 18 18.89 -0.10 27.16
CA ALA A 18 19.57 -0.61 25.99
C ALA A 18 20.90 -1.17 26.46
N SER A 19 21.13 -2.47 26.24
CA SER A 19 22.42 -3.12 26.49
C SER A 19 23.41 -2.53 25.50
N ALA A 20 24.27 -1.64 25.95
CA ALA A 20 25.28 -1.03 25.12
C ALA A 20 26.28 -2.11 24.66
N GLN A 21 26.34 -2.38 23.38
CA GLN A 21 27.47 -3.03 22.75
C GLN A 21 28.62 -2.04 22.88
N LYS A 22 29.74 -2.50 23.48
CA LYS A 22 30.95 -1.67 23.71
C LYS A 22 31.46 -1.20 22.35
N ASP A 23 31.16 0.05 22.00
CA ASP A 23 31.74 0.73 20.85
C ASP A 23 32.94 1.53 21.38
N ASP A 24 34.06 1.55 20.68
CA ASP A 24 35.28 2.30 21.10
C ASP A 24 35.09 3.84 20.93
N ALA A 25 33.89 4.31 20.65
CA ALA A 25 33.58 5.73 20.53
C ALA A 25 33.59 6.43 21.88
N PRO A 26 34.13 7.65 21.99
CA PRO A 26 34.06 8.43 23.21
C PRO A 26 32.60 8.69 23.59
N TYR A 27 32.28 8.56 24.88
CA TYR A 27 30.91 8.69 25.40
C TYR A 27 30.72 9.99 26.17
N ALA A 28 29.61 10.68 25.89
CA ALA A 28 29.12 11.81 26.66
C ALA A 28 27.69 11.56 27.13
N ALA A 29 27.46 11.54 28.43
CA ALA A 29 26.11 11.34 28.99
C ALA A 29 25.10 12.40 28.54
N PHE A 30 25.59 13.63 28.34
CA PHE A 30 24.79 14.78 27.85
C PHE A 30 25.63 15.65 26.94
N SER A 31 25.06 16.10 25.81
CA SER A 31 25.64 17.08 24.90
C SER A 31 24.70 18.25 24.71
N PHE A 32 25.25 19.47 24.75
CA PHE A 32 24.56 20.69 24.45
C PHE A 32 25.35 21.52 23.43
N GLY A 33 24.65 22.12 22.49
CA GLY A 33 25.33 22.93 21.46
C GLY A 33 24.41 23.82 20.67
N LEU A 34 25.03 24.73 19.95
CA LEU A 34 24.36 25.56 18.96
C LEU A 34 24.44 24.88 17.58
N PHE A 35 25.65 24.62 17.14
CA PHE A 35 26.03 23.82 15.96
C PHE A 35 27.53 23.41 16.13
N PRO A 36 28.01 22.33 15.51
CA PRO A 36 29.45 22.03 15.56
C PRO A 36 30.28 23.11 14.86
N PRO A 37 31.42 23.56 15.46
CA PRO A 37 32.05 23.06 16.67
C PRO A 37 31.57 23.69 17.99
N LEU A 38 30.57 24.59 17.97
CA LEU A 38 30.05 25.27 19.14
C LEU A 38 29.10 24.35 19.94
N CYS A 39 29.62 23.27 20.44
CA CYS A 39 28.92 22.29 21.27
C CYS A 39 29.86 21.68 22.31
N THR A 40 29.33 20.95 23.29
CA THR A 40 30.09 20.32 24.38
C THR A 40 31.21 19.42 23.87
N ASN A 41 30.99 18.73 22.75
CA ASN A 41 31.96 17.78 22.15
C ASN A 41 32.92 18.47 21.12
N GLY A 42 32.76 19.77 20.88
CA GLY A 42 33.64 20.56 20.03
C GLY A 42 33.72 20.06 18.59
N THR A 43 34.91 20.07 18.01
CA THR A 43 35.19 19.62 16.64
C THR A 43 35.06 18.10 16.45
N GLN A 44 35.08 17.32 17.53
CA GLN A 44 35.00 15.86 17.52
C GLN A 44 33.55 15.37 17.72
N ALA A 45 32.56 16.24 17.70
CA ALA A 45 31.17 15.89 17.94
C ALA A 45 30.68 14.68 17.11
N ALA A 46 31.13 14.56 15.86
CA ALA A 46 30.79 13.45 14.96
C ALA A 46 31.35 12.08 15.38
N GLU A 47 32.26 12.02 16.34
CA GLU A 47 32.89 10.78 16.83
C GLU A 47 32.24 10.29 18.13
N TYR A 48 31.48 11.15 18.81
CA TYR A 48 30.91 10.86 20.12
C TYR A 48 29.62 10.04 20.05
N THR A 49 29.48 9.13 21.01
CA THR A 49 28.21 8.54 21.40
C THR A 49 27.61 9.36 22.54
N ASN A 50 26.42 9.91 22.33
CA ASN A 50 25.74 10.72 23.35
C ASN A 50 24.58 9.95 23.98
N GLY A 51 24.44 10.07 25.31
CA GLY A 51 23.27 9.58 26.03
C GLY A 51 22.05 10.44 25.75
N ALA A 52 22.20 11.75 25.80
CA ALA A 52 21.18 12.72 25.40
C ALA A 52 21.82 13.98 24.81
N SER A 53 21.13 14.60 23.83
CA SER A 53 21.63 15.78 23.13
C SER A 53 20.55 16.83 22.96
N VAL A 54 20.90 18.09 23.26
CA VAL A 54 20.06 19.26 22.97
C VAL A 54 20.87 20.25 22.11
N ASN A 55 20.42 20.47 20.89
CA ASN A 55 21.08 21.33 19.92
C ASN A 55 20.11 22.45 19.50
N LEU A 56 20.55 23.71 19.65
CA LEU A 56 19.69 24.84 19.29
C LEU A 56 19.44 24.94 17.80
N LEU A 57 20.42 24.58 16.97
CA LEU A 57 20.28 24.55 15.52
C LEU A 57 20.55 23.16 14.98
N ILE A 58 21.82 22.73 14.94
CA ILE A 58 22.25 21.50 14.30
C ILE A 58 23.00 20.62 15.30
N GLY A 59 22.53 19.37 15.49
CA GLY A 59 23.24 18.33 16.20
C GLY A 59 24.05 17.46 15.26
N ASN A 60 25.27 17.08 15.66
CA ASN A 60 26.08 16.11 14.98
C ASN A 60 26.68 15.13 15.99
N SER A 61 26.56 13.82 15.72
CA SER A 61 27.08 12.76 16.60
C SER A 61 27.34 11.49 15.80
N ARG A 62 28.10 10.58 16.37
CA ARG A 62 28.25 9.23 15.84
C ARG A 62 27.02 8.39 16.18
N ASN A 63 26.71 8.29 17.48
CA ASN A 63 25.52 7.60 17.96
C ASN A 63 24.72 8.45 18.96
N GLU A 64 23.45 8.16 19.07
CA GLU A 64 22.54 8.74 20.07
C GLU A 64 21.70 7.65 20.73
N GLU A 65 21.65 7.62 22.07
CA GLU A 65 21.06 6.48 22.78
C GLU A 65 19.62 6.71 23.26
N ASN A 66 19.30 7.91 23.78
CA ASN A 66 17.99 8.11 24.42
C ASN A 66 17.19 9.27 23.84
N LEU A 67 17.75 10.48 23.81
CA LEU A 67 17.02 11.68 23.41
C LEU A 67 17.89 12.63 22.61
N VAL A 68 17.39 13.03 21.45
CA VAL A 68 17.96 14.13 20.66
C VAL A 68 16.89 15.17 20.40
N VAL A 69 17.18 16.41 20.71
CA VAL A 69 16.34 17.55 20.33
C VAL A 69 17.22 18.54 19.57
N SER A 70 16.88 18.81 18.31
CA SER A 70 17.59 19.77 17.47
C SER A 70 16.60 20.79 16.89
N GLY A 71 16.95 22.06 16.98
CA GLY A 71 16.08 23.14 16.49
C GLY A 71 15.84 23.07 14.98
N LEU A 72 16.86 22.69 14.20
CA LEU A 72 16.73 22.49 12.75
C LEU A 72 17.00 21.04 12.35
N CYS A 73 18.25 20.58 12.48
CA CYS A 73 18.65 19.28 11.95
C CYS A 73 19.41 18.43 12.98
N SER A 74 19.19 17.14 12.94
CA SER A 74 19.96 16.13 13.66
C SER A 74 20.67 15.24 12.66
N LEU A 75 22.00 15.16 12.74
CA LEU A 75 22.88 14.36 11.89
C LEU A 75 23.55 13.30 12.73
N ILE A 76 23.13 12.05 12.60
CA ILE A 76 23.69 10.91 13.33
C ILE A 76 24.33 9.98 12.32
N SER A 77 25.66 9.81 12.43
CA SER A 77 26.44 9.10 11.41
C SER A 77 26.17 7.59 11.39
N GLU A 78 25.89 6.99 12.54
CA GLU A 78 25.69 5.55 12.67
C GLU A 78 24.31 5.22 13.25
N ARG A 79 24.20 5.08 14.56
CA ARG A 79 23.00 4.56 15.21
C ARG A 79 22.27 5.59 16.07
N ALA A 80 20.97 5.50 16.03
CA ALA A 80 20.12 6.33 16.86
C ALA A 80 19.05 5.47 17.55
N THR A 81 18.98 5.55 18.88
CA THR A 81 17.93 4.88 19.65
C THR A 81 17.15 5.91 20.49
N GLY A 82 15.94 5.55 20.91
CA GLY A 82 15.12 6.43 21.75
C GLY A 82 14.30 7.45 20.96
N VAL A 83 14.32 8.70 21.38
CA VAL A 83 13.49 9.77 20.83
C VAL A 83 14.33 10.82 20.12
N GLN A 84 14.02 11.12 18.87
CA GLN A 84 14.70 12.13 18.07
C GLN A 84 13.68 13.14 17.56
N ILE A 85 13.94 14.41 17.82
CA ILE A 85 13.08 15.51 17.42
C ILE A 85 13.94 16.57 16.72
N ALA A 86 13.57 16.92 15.50
CA ALA A 86 14.18 18.00 14.76
C ALA A 86 13.13 18.92 14.13
N GLY A 87 13.39 20.21 14.13
CA GLY A 87 12.48 21.16 13.52
C GLY A 87 12.33 20.97 12.00
N ILE A 88 13.41 20.55 11.32
CA ILE A 88 13.41 20.33 9.87
C ILE A 88 13.67 18.86 9.54
N SER A 89 14.85 18.31 9.91
CA SER A 89 15.27 17.00 9.41
C SER A 89 16.06 16.18 10.43
N ASN A 90 15.74 14.89 10.52
CA ASN A 90 16.58 13.88 11.14
C ASN A 90 17.26 13.02 10.07
N TYR A 91 18.57 12.84 10.17
CA TYR A 91 19.36 11.93 9.36
C TYR A 91 20.07 10.90 10.23
N ILE A 92 19.89 9.62 9.92
CA ILE A 92 20.52 8.49 10.59
C ILE A 92 21.26 7.66 9.54
N GLY A 93 22.59 7.52 9.70
CA GLY A 93 23.44 6.90 8.70
C GLY A 93 23.28 5.38 8.56
N HIS A 94 23.03 4.68 9.65
CA HIS A 94 22.83 3.24 9.64
C HIS A 94 21.48 2.83 10.24
N GLU A 95 21.41 2.60 11.54
CA GLU A 95 20.22 2.04 12.18
C GLU A 95 19.49 3.05 13.05
N GLY A 96 18.16 3.10 12.92
CA GLY A 96 17.30 3.88 13.79
C GLY A 96 16.31 3.01 14.57
N LYS A 97 16.14 3.30 15.87
CA LYS A 97 15.16 2.59 16.71
C LYS A 97 14.47 3.54 17.67
N GLY A 98 13.15 3.55 17.67
CA GLY A 98 12.35 4.36 18.61
C GLY A 98 11.39 5.30 17.92
N LEU A 99 11.35 6.56 18.34
CA LEU A 99 10.46 7.59 17.81
C LEU A 99 11.29 8.69 17.12
N VAL A 100 11.02 8.97 15.86
CA VAL A 100 11.69 10.04 15.11
C VAL A 100 10.66 11.02 14.58
N LEU A 101 10.78 12.27 14.97
CA LEU A 101 9.88 13.36 14.62
C LEU A 101 10.65 14.46 13.88
N ALA A 102 10.17 14.86 12.71
CA ALA A 102 10.70 16.02 11.98
C ALA A 102 9.59 16.88 11.40
N GLY A 103 9.83 18.17 11.31
CA GLY A 103 8.93 19.09 10.63
C GLY A 103 8.79 18.76 9.13
N LEU A 104 9.89 18.38 8.46
CA LEU A 104 9.85 18.04 7.03
C LEU A 104 10.27 16.60 6.73
N THR A 105 11.47 16.15 7.16
CA THR A 105 11.99 14.87 6.68
C THR A 105 12.65 14.01 7.75
N ASN A 106 12.40 12.70 7.71
CA ASN A 106 13.19 11.70 8.42
C ASN A 106 13.85 10.77 7.41
N ILE A 107 15.17 10.60 7.51
CA ILE A 107 15.96 9.75 6.63
C ILE A 107 16.80 8.79 7.47
N THR A 108 16.57 7.49 7.30
CA THR A 108 17.41 6.43 7.84
C THR A 108 17.96 5.63 6.67
N ARG A 109 19.27 5.52 6.52
CA ARG A 109 19.86 4.91 5.30
C ARG A 109 19.70 3.40 5.24
N GLU A 110 19.80 2.72 6.36
CA GLU A 110 19.72 1.26 6.40
C GLU A 110 18.42 0.77 7.02
N SER A 111 18.37 0.43 8.28
CA SER A 111 17.18 -0.13 8.89
C SER A 111 16.54 0.79 9.91
N TYR A 112 15.23 0.70 10.02
CA TYR A 112 14.49 1.44 11.01
C TYR A 112 13.45 0.57 11.73
N THR A 113 13.38 0.70 13.04
CA THR A 113 12.36 0.04 13.86
C THR A 113 11.72 1.01 14.83
N GLY A 114 10.42 1.27 14.67
CA GLY A 114 9.68 2.18 15.56
C GLY A 114 8.70 3.07 14.79
N MET A 115 8.64 4.35 15.15
CA MET A 115 7.69 5.30 14.56
C MET A 115 8.41 6.50 13.97
N GLN A 116 8.21 6.75 12.68
CA GLN A 116 8.68 7.95 11.98
C GLN A 116 7.50 8.84 11.61
N LEU A 117 7.56 10.09 12.02
CA LEU A 117 6.54 11.10 11.73
C LEU A 117 7.21 12.32 11.09
N SER A 118 6.73 12.73 9.93
CA SER A 118 7.23 13.93 9.24
C SER A 118 6.13 14.70 8.54
N GLY A 119 6.32 15.99 8.41
CA GLY A 119 5.40 16.82 7.63
C GLY A 119 5.42 16.53 6.13
N MET A 120 6.52 15.97 5.60
CA MET A 120 6.62 15.68 4.17
C MET A 120 7.08 14.24 3.89
N VAL A 121 8.30 13.87 4.26
CA VAL A 121 8.92 12.63 3.77
C VAL A 121 9.53 11.80 4.90
N ASN A 122 9.17 10.54 4.97
CA ASN A 122 9.95 9.54 5.68
C ASN A 122 10.61 8.59 4.68
N ARG A 123 11.91 8.39 4.83
CA ARG A 123 12.67 7.44 4.02
C ARG A 123 13.45 6.50 4.93
N SER A 124 13.32 5.20 4.67
CA SER A 124 14.11 4.16 5.35
C SER A 124 14.75 3.22 4.34
N GLY A 125 15.81 2.56 4.78
CA GLY A 125 16.54 1.59 3.96
C GLY A 125 15.92 0.20 3.98
N GLU A 126 16.76 -0.83 3.94
CA GLU A 126 16.40 -2.18 3.49
C GLU A 126 15.36 -2.91 4.34
N HIS A 127 15.47 -2.86 5.66
CA HIS A 127 14.60 -3.62 6.56
C HIS A 127 13.97 -2.72 7.61
N SER A 128 12.77 -2.25 7.34
CA SER A 128 12.10 -1.32 8.24
C SER A 128 10.81 -1.90 8.83
N ARG A 129 10.57 -1.59 10.11
CA ARG A 129 9.41 -2.09 10.83
C ARG A 129 8.79 -1.01 11.70
N GLY A 130 7.47 -0.95 11.74
CA GLY A 130 6.74 -0.08 12.66
C GLY A 130 5.70 0.79 11.96
N VAL A 131 5.70 2.09 12.25
CA VAL A 131 4.74 3.03 11.71
C VAL A 131 5.46 4.20 11.03
N MET A 132 5.08 4.50 9.80
CA MET A 132 5.56 5.67 9.07
C MET A 132 4.36 6.57 8.71
N VAL A 133 4.40 7.82 9.16
CA VAL A 133 3.39 8.82 8.78
C VAL A 133 4.09 10.01 8.16
N GLY A 134 3.84 10.23 6.89
CA GLY A 134 4.40 11.34 6.11
C GLY A 134 3.29 12.16 5.45
N GLY A 135 3.44 13.47 5.40
CA GLY A 135 2.46 14.30 4.70
C GLY A 135 2.39 14.00 3.20
N LEU A 136 3.54 13.76 2.56
CA LEU A 136 3.60 13.50 1.11
C LEU A 136 4.05 12.08 0.77
N PHE A 137 5.20 11.62 1.31
CA PHE A 137 5.79 10.35 0.91
C PHE A 137 6.32 9.54 2.08
N ASN A 138 6.04 8.23 2.08
CA ASN A 138 6.84 7.26 2.79
C ASN A 138 7.55 6.37 1.78
N SER A 139 8.86 6.20 1.93
CA SER A 139 9.67 5.36 1.04
C SER A 139 10.54 4.40 1.84
N THR A 140 10.45 3.13 1.52
CA THR A 140 11.33 2.08 2.05
C THR A 140 12.04 1.40 0.88
N LYS A 141 13.37 1.41 0.88
CA LYS A 141 14.19 0.84 -0.19
C LYS A 141 14.20 -0.70 -0.19
N GLY A 142 13.62 -1.34 0.77
CA GLY A 142 13.50 -2.79 0.86
C GLY A 142 12.13 -3.18 1.39
N HIS A 143 12.11 -4.18 2.28
CA HIS A 143 10.87 -4.69 2.82
C HIS A 143 10.41 -3.90 4.05
N PHE A 144 9.18 -3.42 4.02
CA PHE A 144 8.54 -2.76 5.14
C PHE A 144 7.55 -3.69 5.86
N LYS A 145 7.59 -3.68 7.20
CA LYS A 145 6.61 -4.42 8.01
C LYS A 145 5.91 -3.50 9.00
N GLY A 146 4.62 -3.27 8.79
CA GLY A 146 3.84 -2.40 9.69
C GLY A 146 2.84 -1.53 8.94
N LEU A 147 2.74 -0.27 9.34
CA LEU A 147 1.75 0.68 8.84
C LEU A 147 2.40 1.88 8.17
N GLN A 148 1.98 2.21 6.95
CA GLN A 148 2.38 3.42 6.24
C GLN A 148 1.16 4.27 5.91
N PHE A 149 1.19 5.54 6.30
CA PHE A 149 0.15 6.52 6.03
C PHE A 149 0.75 7.74 5.34
N THR A 150 0.19 8.14 4.20
CA THR A 150 0.62 9.36 3.49
C THR A 150 -0.54 10.09 2.83
N GLY A 151 -0.33 11.38 2.62
CA GLY A 151 -1.23 12.15 1.77
C GLY A 151 -1.10 11.80 0.28
N MET A 152 0.10 11.43 -0.20
CA MET A 152 0.30 11.12 -1.62
C MET A 152 0.70 9.67 -1.87
N CYS A 153 1.95 9.27 -1.54
CA CYS A 153 2.46 7.97 -1.99
C CYS A 153 3.20 7.19 -0.90
N ASN A 154 2.88 5.90 -0.77
CA ASN A 154 3.71 4.93 -0.09
C ASN A 154 4.46 4.08 -1.13
N ILE A 155 5.77 3.93 -0.96
CA ILE A 155 6.64 3.16 -1.84
C ILE A 155 7.47 2.17 -1.00
N ALA A 156 7.45 0.89 -1.37
CA ALA A 156 8.30 -0.13 -0.79
C ALA A 156 8.67 -1.17 -1.85
N ASP A 157 9.81 -1.85 -1.74
CA ASP A 157 10.09 -2.97 -2.63
C ASP A 157 9.17 -4.16 -2.31
N GLY A 158 8.86 -4.38 -1.04
CA GLY A 158 7.83 -5.29 -0.61
C GLY A 158 7.25 -4.85 0.74
N PHE A 159 6.02 -5.23 1.04
CA PHE A 159 5.48 -4.90 2.34
C PHE A 159 4.67 -6.02 2.99
N LYS A 160 4.58 -5.93 4.32
CA LYS A 160 3.69 -6.79 5.11
C LYS A 160 2.98 -5.94 6.15
N GLY A 161 1.70 -5.72 5.98
CA GLY A 161 0.91 -4.88 6.88
C GLY A 161 -0.12 -4.05 6.15
N MET A 162 -0.15 -2.74 6.37
CA MET A 162 -1.13 -1.85 5.76
C MET A 162 -0.48 -0.61 5.16
N GLN A 163 -0.91 -0.23 3.98
CA GLN A 163 -0.55 1.02 3.30
C GLN A 163 -1.80 1.83 2.98
N PHE A 164 -1.81 3.08 3.44
CA PHE A 164 -2.86 4.05 3.15
C PHE A 164 -2.24 5.27 2.47
N SER A 165 -2.73 5.61 1.30
CA SER A 165 -2.30 6.81 0.58
C SER A 165 -3.48 7.55 -0.04
N GLY A 166 -3.37 8.86 -0.08
CA GLY A 166 -4.36 9.67 -0.80
C GLY A 166 -4.32 9.45 -2.32
N LEU A 167 -3.15 9.07 -2.87
CA LEU A 167 -3.02 8.80 -4.31
C LEU A 167 -2.59 7.37 -4.60
N VAL A 168 -1.33 7.01 -4.30
CA VAL A 168 -0.74 5.76 -4.82
C VAL A 168 -0.03 4.97 -3.75
N ASN A 169 -0.30 3.67 -3.69
CA ASN A 169 0.58 2.71 -3.03
C ASN A 169 1.32 1.89 -4.10
N TYR A 170 2.63 1.81 -3.96
CA TYR A 170 3.49 1.03 -4.85
C TYR A 170 4.31 0.00 -4.08
N SER A 171 4.30 -1.23 -4.58
CA SER A 171 5.19 -2.29 -4.12
C SER A 171 5.91 -2.95 -5.28
N GLY A 172 7.24 -2.97 -5.22
CA GLY A 172 8.10 -3.52 -6.27
C GLY A 172 8.17 -5.05 -6.30
N ASP A 173 7.81 -5.71 -5.21
CA ASP A 173 7.93 -7.16 -5.03
C ASP A 173 6.72 -7.73 -4.25
N ASN A 174 6.86 -8.99 -3.82
CA ASN A 174 5.81 -9.71 -3.10
C ASN A 174 5.35 -8.98 -1.84
N SER A 175 4.05 -8.86 -1.70
CA SER A 175 3.45 -8.10 -0.62
C SER A 175 2.25 -8.82 0.01
N LYS A 176 2.02 -8.52 1.30
CA LYS A 176 0.93 -9.12 2.04
C LYS A 176 0.26 -8.11 2.96
N GLY A 177 -1.06 -8.03 2.89
CA GLY A 177 -1.84 -7.22 3.81
C GLY A 177 -2.93 -6.41 3.11
N VAL A 178 -3.03 -5.13 3.43
CA VAL A 178 -4.08 -4.26 2.91
C VAL A 178 -3.49 -3.00 2.29
N MET A 179 -3.93 -2.65 1.11
CA MET A 179 -3.60 -1.40 0.42
C MET A 179 -4.86 -0.58 0.17
N PHE A 180 -4.88 0.66 0.65
CA PHE A 180 -5.89 1.65 0.31
C PHE A 180 -5.21 2.80 -0.44
N GLY A 181 -5.50 2.94 -1.72
CA GLY A 181 -5.05 4.04 -2.55
C GLY A 181 -6.22 4.88 -3.05
N GLY A 182 -6.18 6.19 -2.87
CA GLY A 182 -7.22 7.06 -3.40
C GLY A 182 -7.36 6.96 -4.92
N LEU A 183 -6.23 6.82 -5.63
CA LEU A 183 -6.23 6.57 -7.07
C LEU A 183 -5.86 5.12 -7.40
N SER A 184 -4.69 4.66 -6.96
CA SER A 184 -4.21 3.35 -7.38
C SER A 184 -3.39 2.59 -6.35
N ASN A 185 -3.45 1.26 -6.44
CA ASN A 185 -2.50 0.35 -5.81
C ASN A 185 -1.78 -0.45 -6.90
N ASN A 186 -0.46 -0.51 -6.83
CA ASN A 186 0.37 -1.24 -7.78
C ASN A 186 1.33 -2.18 -7.04
N THR A 187 1.30 -3.45 -7.38
CA THR A 187 2.23 -4.47 -6.88
C THR A 187 2.83 -5.22 -8.07
N LYS A 188 4.12 -5.06 -8.33
CA LYS A 188 4.76 -5.79 -9.45
C LYS A 188 4.79 -7.30 -9.23
N GLY A 189 5.01 -7.74 -8.00
CA GLY A 189 5.07 -9.14 -7.63
C GLY A 189 3.71 -9.74 -7.24
N ARG A 190 3.75 -10.79 -6.40
CA ARG A 190 2.55 -11.42 -5.86
C ARG A 190 1.97 -10.59 -4.72
N PHE A 191 0.68 -10.38 -4.77
CA PHE A 191 -0.07 -9.76 -3.68
C PHE A 191 -0.96 -10.76 -2.95
N LYS A 192 -0.91 -10.75 -1.61
CA LYS A 192 -1.80 -11.57 -0.77
C LYS A 192 -2.56 -10.69 0.20
N GLY A 193 -3.87 -10.55 0.02
CA GLY A 193 -4.71 -9.73 0.90
C GLY A 193 -5.75 -8.93 0.14
N VAL A 194 -5.92 -7.65 0.49
CA VAL A 194 -6.97 -6.81 -0.07
C VAL A 194 -6.40 -5.51 -0.61
N GLN A 195 -6.75 -5.16 -1.86
CA GLN A 195 -6.45 -3.88 -2.50
C GLN A 195 -7.75 -3.12 -2.76
N PHE A 196 -7.85 -1.91 -2.22
CA PHE A 196 -8.92 -0.96 -2.51
C PHE A 196 -8.33 0.27 -3.19
N ALA A 197 -8.84 0.60 -4.37
CA ALA A 197 -8.46 1.81 -5.10
C ALA A 197 -9.68 2.55 -5.63
N GLY A 198 -9.61 3.87 -5.65
CA GLY A 198 -10.64 4.68 -6.28
C GLY A 198 -10.73 4.42 -7.79
N LEU A 199 -9.57 4.19 -8.45
CA LEU A 199 -9.55 3.93 -9.89
C LEU A 199 -8.97 2.57 -10.25
N LEU A 200 -7.72 2.27 -9.86
CA LEU A 200 -6.95 1.16 -10.44
C LEU A 200 -6.28 0.28 -9.38
N ASN A 201 -6.43 -1.03 -9.48
CA ASN A 201 -5.52 -1.97 -8.83
C ASN A 201 -4.76 -2.77 -9.89
N THR A 202 -3.44 -2.87 -9.72
CA THR A 202 -2.58 -3.70 -10.56
C THR A 202 -1.73 -4.62 -9.69
N ALA A 203 -1.64 -5.88 -10.05
CA ALA A 203 -0.74 -6.82 -9.39
C ALA A 203 -0.20 -7.86 -10.39
N GLY A 204 0.94 -8.48 -10.09
CA GLY A 204 1.36 -9.67 -10.81
C GLY A 204 0.36 -10.80 -10.57
N ASN A 205 0.46 -11.49 -9.44
CA ASN A 205 -0.51 -12.51 -9.04
C ASN A 205 -1.25 -12.08 -7.77
N VAL A 206 -2.54 -12.33 -7.70
CA VAL A 206 -3.39 -11.98 -6.55
C VAL A 206 -3.87 -13.24 -5.83
N LYS A 207 -3.72 -13.23 -4.50
CA LYS A 207 -4.44 -14.18 -3.64
C LYS A 207 -5.26 -13.37 -2.64
N GLY A 208 -6.53 -13.19 -2.91
CA GLY A 208 -7.42 -12.37 -2.09
C GLY A 208 -8.36 -11.51 -2.92
N VAL A 209 -8.44 -10.22 -2.65
CA VAL A 209 -9.47 -9.37 -3.22
C VAL A 209 -8.91 -8.06 -3.78
N GLN A 210 -9.39 -7.68 -4.97
CA GLN A 210 -9.17 -6.37 -5.57
C GLN A 210 -10.51 -5.66 -5.77
N PHE A 211 -10.64 -4.45 -5.20
CA PHE A 211 -11.76 -3.54 -5.45
C PHE A 211 -11.25 -2.27 -6.12
N ALA A 212 -11.77 -1.96 -7.29
CA ALA A 212 -11.46 -0.71 -8.00
C ALA A 212 -12.72 -0.03 -8.53
N GLY A 213 -12.73 1.28 -8.52
CA GLY A 213 -13.81 2.03 -9.15
C GLY A 213 -13.86 1.85 -10.66
N LEU A 214 -12.71 1.69 -11.33
CA LEU A 214 -12.65 1.50 -12.78
C LEU A 214 -12.09 0.13 -13.18
N LEU A 215 -10.84 -0.17 -12.82
CA LEU A 215 -10.11 -1.29 -13.41
C LEU A 215 -9.29 -2.09 -12.38
N ASN A 216 -9.45 -3.39 -12.37
CA ASN A 216 -8.47 -4.30 -11.77
C ASN A 216 -7.69 -5.04 -12.86
N THR A 217 -6.38 -5.13 -12.70
CA THR A 217 -5.50 -5.89 -13.56
C THR A 217 -4.62 -6.84 -12.76
N ALA A 218 -4.58 -8.09 -13.14
CA ALA A 218 -3.66 -9.06 -12.57
C ALA A 218 -3.28 -10.10 -13.62
N LYS A 219 -2.23 -10.90 -13.36
CA LYS A 219 -1.93 -12.07 -14.14
C LYS A 219 -2.85 -13.22 -13.71
N ASP A 220 -2.62 -13.77 -12.53
CA ASP A 220 -3.44 -14.83 -11.96
C ASP A 220 -4.17 -14.31 -10.71
N VAL A 221 -5.45 -14.64 -10.59
CA VAL A 221 -6.29 -14.26 -9.46
C VAL A 221 -6.87 -15.49 -8.80
N LYS A 222 -6.54 -15.65 -7.51
CA LYS A 222 -7.17 -16.62 -6.62
C LYS A 222 -7.98 -15.86 -5.59
N GLY A 223 -9.27 -15.71 -5.86
CA GLY A 223 -10.17 -14.86 -5.08
C GLY A 223 -11.05 -13.96 -5.96
N VAL A 224 -11.25 -12.72 -5.55
CA VAL A 224 -12.25 -11.84 -6.16
C VAL A 224 -11.64 -10.60 -6.78
N GLN A 225 -12.03 -10.30 -8.03
CA GLN A 225 -11.87 -8.99 -8.63
C GLN A 225 -13.24 -8.32 -8.75
N PHE A 226 -13.38 -7.12 -8.17
CA PHE A 226 -14.57 -6.31 -8.26
C PHE A 226 -14.21 -4.94 -8.86
N ALA A 227 -14.70 -4.64 -10.06
CA ALA A 227 -14.48 -3.37 -10.73
C ALA A 227 -15.79 -2.69 -11.10
N GLY A 228 -15.82 -1.37 -11.03
CA GLY A 228 -16.95 -0.60 -11.54
C GLY A 228 -17.09 -0.71 -13.07
N LEU A 229 -15.99 -0.88 -13.81
CA LEU A 229 -16.05 -1.01 -15.28
C LEU A 229 -15.43 -2.31 -15.78
N VAL A 230 -14.14 -2.57 -15.50
CA VAL A 230 -13.39 -3.63 -16.19
C VAL A 230 -12.51 -4.43 -15.23
N ASN A 231 -12.51 -5.75 -15.35
CA ASN A 231 -11.48 -6.62 -14.80
C ASN A 231 -10.69 -7.27 -15.93
N VAL A 232 -9.37 -7.34 -15.77
CA VAL A 232 -8.47 -8.02 -16.70
C VAL A 232 -7.57 -8.99 -15.93
N ALA A 233 -7.54 -10.25 -16.37
CA ALA A 233 -6.61 -11.25 -15.84
C ALA A 233 -6.20 -12.25 -16.93
N GLU A 234 -5.21 -13.11 -16.65
CA GLU A 234 -4.96 -14.32 -17.45
C GLU A 234 -5.85 -15.45 -16.92
N GLU A 235 -5.72 -15.80 -15.63
CA GLU A 235 -6.51 -16.86 -15.00
C GLU A 235 -7.24 -16.35 -13.75
N VAL A 236 -8.50 -16.67 -13.60
CA VAL A 236 -9.32 -16.36 -12.41
C VAL A 236 -9.98 -17.63 -11.87
N THR A 237 -9.52 -18.06 -10.70
CA THR A 237 -10.08 -19.23 -10.00
C THR A 237 -11.14 -18.76 -9.04
N ASP A 238 -12.05 -18.10 -9.11
CA ASP A 238 -13.19 -17.69 -8.30
C ASP A 238 -14.02 -16.63 -9.07
N VAL A 239 -14.16 -15.42 -8.56
CA VAL A 239 -15.13 -14.46 -9.08
C VAL A 239 -14.47 -13.24 -9.72
N GLN A 240 -14.88 -12.92 -10.95
CA GLN A 240 -14.69 -11.62 -11.58
C GLN A 240 -16.04 -10.91 -11.70
N PHE A 241 -16.20 -9.80 -11.00
CA PHE A 241 -17.40 -8.96 -11.13
C PHE A 241 -17.02 -7.61 -11.73
N ALA A 242 -17.58 -7.28 -12.88
CA ALA A 242 -17.46 -5.97 -13.51
C ALA A 242 -18.83 -5.48 -14.00
N ALA A 243 -19.11 -4.18 -13.86
CA ALA A 243 -20.37 -3.68 -14.39
C ALA A 243 -20.42 -3.76 -15.93
N LEU A 244 -19.28 -3.63 -16.62
CA LEU A 244 -19.25 -3.70 -18.08
C LEU A 244 -18.56 -4.96 -18.60
N VAL A 245 -17.25 -5.10 -18.34
CA VAL A 245 -16.44 -6.11 -19.05
C VAL A 245 -15.52 -6.88 -18.12
N ASN A 246 -15.57 -8.21 -18.20
CA ASN A 246 -14.52 -9.08 -17.70
C ASN A 246 -13.71 -9.65 -18.86
N VAL A 247 -12.38 -9.62 -18.77
CA VAL A 247 -11.46 -10.19 -19.75
C VAL A 247 -10.55 -11.19 -19.04
N ALA A 248 -10.49 -12.42 -19.52
CA ALA A 248 -9.55 -13.42 -19.05
C ALA A 248 -9.25 -14.47 -20.11
N GLU A 249 -8.18 -15.25 -19.95
CA GLU A 249 -8.02 -16.49 -20.71
C GLU A 249 -8.95 -17.57 -20.14
N GLU A 250 -8.94 -17.74 -18.78
CA GLU A 250 -9.85 -18.62 -18.07
C GLU A 250 -10.50 -17.88 -16.88
N SER A 251 -11.79 -18.10 -16.64
CA SER A 251 -12.49 -17.55 -15.50
C SER A 251 -13.62 -18.49 -15.05
N ASP A 252 -13.67 -18.81 -13.76
CA ASP A 252 -14.71 -19.71 -13.23
C ASP A 252 -16.08 -19.00 -13.21
N PHE A 253 -16.16 -17.82 -12.60
CA PHE A 253 -17.40 -17.07 -12.43
C PHE A 253 -17.26 -15.60 -12.91
N PRO A 254 -17.19 -15.34 -14.23
CA PRO A 254 -17.22 -13.99 -14.73
C PRO A 254 -18.65 -13.46 -14.71
N ILE A 255 -18.89 -12.35 -14.03
CA ILE A 255 -20.17 -11.66 -13.90
C ILE A 255 -20.00 -10.25 -14.45
N GLY A 256 -20.52 -9.98 -15.63
CA GLY A 256 -20.45 -8.69 -16.32
C GLY A 256 -21.39 -8.69 -17.53
N ILE A 257 -21.71 -7.52 -18.05
CA ILE A 257 -22.54 -7.40 -19.27
C ILE A 257 -21.87 -8.16 -20.41
N ILE A 258 -20.54 -8.02 -20.56
CA ILE A 258 -19.73 -8.69 -21.56
C ILE A 258 -18.60 -9.45 -20.84
N ASN A 259 -18.48 -10.75 -21.11
CA ASN A 259 -17.42 -11.57 -20.57
C ASN A 259 -16.57 -12.13 -21.73
N ILE A 260 -15.38 -11.54 -21.95
CA ILE A 260 -14.44 -11.94 -22.99
C ILE A 260 -13.48 -12.97 -22.40
N ILE A 261 -13.91 -14.21 -22.33
CA ILE A 261 -13.12 -15.33 -21.82
C ILE A 261 -12.64 -16.18 -22.98
N LYS A 262 -11.31 -16.34 -23.12
CA LYS A 262 -10.72 -17.02 -24.28
C LYS A 262 -11.14 -18.49 -24.37
N GLU A 263 -11.03 -19.21 -23.26
CA GLU A 263 -11.45 -20.61 -23.09
C GLU A 263 -12.94 -20.75 -22.68
N GLY A 264 -13.70 -19.65 -22.75
CA GLY A 264 -15.08 -19.62 -22.29
C GLY A 264 -16.10 -19.77 -23.44
N GLU A 265 -17.40 -19.76 -23.03
CA GLU A 265 -18.50 -19.82 -23.96
C GLU A 265 -18.62 -18.54 -24.79
N LYS A 266 -18.85 -18.72 -26.10
CA LYS A 266 -19.22 -17.65 -27.03
C LYS A 266 -20.25 -18.22 -27.99
N GLY A 267 -21.42 -17.63 -28.00
CA GLY A 267 -22.49 -18.13 -28.84
C GLY A 267 -23.47 -17.04 -29.26
N ILE A 268 -24.14 -17.30 -30.39
CA ILE A 268 -25.28 -16.51 -30.84
C ILE A 268 -26.52 -17.39 -30.68
N ALA A 269 -27.55 -16.86 -30.05
CA ALA A 269 -28.82 -17.52 -29.92
C ALA A 269 -29.91 -16.72 -30.65
N LEU A 270 -30.82 -17.41 -31.30
CA LEU A 270 -32.04 -16.88 -31.87
C LEU A 270 -33.18 -17.36 -31.01
N THR A 271 -33.95 -16.42 -30.46
CA THR A 271 -35.09 -16.75 -29.62
C THR A 271 -36.34 -16.10 -30.19
N TYR A 272 -37.43 -16.84 -30.12
CA TYR A 272 -38.75 -16.36 -30.46
C TYR A 272 -39.74 -16.71 -29.34
N ASP A 273 -40.47 -15.75 -28.83
CA ASP A 273 -41.41 -15.97 -27.73
C ASP A 273 -42.86 -15.82 -28.15
N MET A 274 -43.78 -16.25 -27.29
CA MET A 274 -45.22 -16.19 -27.55
C MET A 274 -45.77 -14.73 -27.63
N LEU A 275 -45.03 -13.77 -27.09
CA LEU A 275 -45.39 -12.34 -27.18
C LEU A 275 -45.02 -11.71 -28.52
N GLY A 276 -44.37 -12.48 -29.41
CA GLY A 276 -43.97 -12.05 -30.73
C GLY A 276 -42.62 -11.36 -30.81
N ASN A 277 -41.77 -11.54 -29.80
CA ASN A 277 -40.41 -11.05 -29.84
C ASN A 277 -39.49 -12.04 -30.59
N ALA A 278 -38.84 -11.57 -31.62
CA ALA A 278 -37.75 -12.27 -32.28
C ALA A 278 -36.43 -11.59 -31.89
N VAL A 279 -35.58 -12.27 -31.10
CA VAL A 279 -34.36 -11.70 -30.52
C VAL A 279 -33.15 -12.47 -30.98
N VAL A 280 -32.13 -11.75 -31.43
CA VAL A 280 -30.76 -12.25 -31.59
C VAL A 280 -29.96 -11.86 -30.37
N SER A 281 -29.46 -12.85 -29.62
CA SER A 281 -28.67 -12.60 -28.42
C SER A 281 -27.27 -13.18 -28.56
N PHE A 282 -26.28 -12.41 -28.07
CA PHE A 282 -24.91 -12.84 -27.90
C PHE A 282 -24.75 -13.34 -26.46
N ARG A 283 -24.16 -14.54 -26.32
CA ARG A 283 -23.82 -15.15 -25.03
C ARG A 283 -22.31 -15.17 -24.91
N SER A 284 -21.81 -14.71 -23.77
CA SER A 284 -20.38 -14.74 -23.48
C SER A 284 -20.13 -15.05 -22.00
N GLY A 285 -19.25 -15.99 -21.69
CA GLY A 285 -19.06 -16.40 -20.32
C GLY A 285 -17.83 -17.26 -20.08
N GLY A 286 -17.69 -17.68 -18.84
CA GLY A 286 -16.65 -18.58 -18.37
C GLY A 286 -17.17 -19.99 -18.16
N LYS A 287 -16.58 -20.68 -17.18
CA LYS A 287 -16.87 -22.08 -16.90
C LYS A 287 -18.27 -22.32 -16.32
N TYR A 288 -18.72 -21.43 -15.44
CA TYR A 288 -19.99 -21.64 -14.70
C TYR A 288 -21.02 -20.56 -14.97
N THR A 289 -20.65 -19.39 -15.45
CA THR A 289 -21.56 -18.27 -15.69
C THR A 289 -21.36 -17.63 -17.05
N TYR A 290 -22.44 -17.10 -17.63
CA TYR A 290 -22.42 -16.35 -18.87
C TYR A 290 -23.37 -15.16 -18.85
N GLY A 291 -23.00 -14.07 -19.54
CA GLY A 291 -23.84 -12.93 -19.80
C GLY A 291 -24.61 -13.13 -21.11
N ILE A 292 -25.78 -12.53 -21.19
CA ILE A 292 -26.66 -12.50 -22.36
C ILE A 292 -26.91 -11.04 -22.72
N LEU A 293 -26.69 -10.69 -23.97
CA LEU A 293 -27.06 -9.39 -24.52
C LEU A 293 -27.70 -9.58 -25.87
N GLY A 294 -28.93 -9.10 -26.04
CA GLY A 294 -29.70 -9.31 -27.25
C GLY A 294 -30.45 -8.09 -27.73
N VAL A 295 -30.70 -8.06 -29.00
CA VAL A 295 -31.59 -7.07 -29.67
C VAL A 295 -32.50 -7.79 -30.60
N GLY A 296 -33.72 -7.35 -30.66
CA GLY A 296 -34.76 -7.97 -31.49
C GLY A 296 -35.88 -7.02 -31.89
N TYR A 297 -36.89 -7.63 -32.44
CA TYR A 297 -38.08 -6.93 -32.90
C TYR A 297 -39.34 -7.66 -32.45
N ASN A 298 -40.30 -6.92 -31.91
CA ASN A 298 -41.63 -7.43 -31.58
C ASN A 298 -42.58 -7.09 -32.72
N HIS A 299 -43.02 -8.10 -33.46
CA HIS A 299 -43.92 -7.92 -34.61
C HIS A 299 -45.39 -7.74 -34.22
N LYS A 300 -45.73 -7.93 -32.93
CA LYS A 300 -47.09 -7.72 -32.39
C LYS A 300 -47.24 -6.39 -31.65
N ALA A 301 -46.18 -5.59 -31.56
CA ALA A 301 -46.24 -4.30 -30.88
C ALA A 301 -46.86 -3.24 -31.77
N ASP A 302 -47.80 -2.45 -31.22
CA ASP A 302 -48.33 -1.25 -31.86
C ASP A 302 -47.30 -0.12 -31.77
N GLY A 303 -46.58 0.17 -32.88
CA GLY A 303 -45.54 1.19 -32.93
C GLY A 303 -44.15 0.63 -33.18
N ASN A 304 -43.12 1.22 -32.53
CA ASN A 304 -41.70 0.80 -32.70
C ASN A 304 -41.40 -0.45 -31.89
N GLY A 305 -41.40 -1.60 -32.53
CA GLY A 305 -41.27 -2.92 -31.90
C GLY A 305 -39.85 -3.36 -31.49
N ILE A 306 -38.91 -2.41 -31.27
CA ILE A 306 -37.54 -2.78 -30.82
C ILE A 306 -37.58 -3.42 -29.43
N THR A 307 -36.98 -4.61 -29.32
CA THR A 307 -36.85 -5.37 -28.08
C THR A 307 -35.39 -5.51 -27.74
N THR A 308 -35.03 -5.41 -26.47
CA THR A 308 -33.68 -5.69 -25.97
C THR A 308 -33.73 -6.76 -24.88
N GLU A 309 -32.70 -7.61 -24.86
CA GLU A 309 -32.51 -8.65 -23.86
C GLU A 309 -31.19 -8.43 -23.13
N ALA A 310 -31.18 -8.48 -21.79
CA ALA A 310 -29.98 -8.51 -20.98
C ALA A 310 -30.21 -9.48 -19.82
N GLY A 311 -29.26 -10.36 -19.56
CA GLY A 311 -29.43 -11.38 -18.53
C GLY A 311 -28.16 -12.14 -18.18
N TYR A 312 -28.29 -13.01 -17.21
CA TYR A 312 -27.27 -13.96 -16.78
C TYR A 312 -27.77 -15.37 -16.84
N GLY A 313 -26.90 -16.29 -17.25
CA GLY A 313 -27.12 -17.72 -17.16
C GLY A 313 -26.05 -18.41 -16.31
N ILE A 314 -26.40 -19.56 -15.78
CA ILE A 314 -25.52 -20.42 -15.00
C ILE A 314 -25.50 -21.79 -15.64
N HIS A 315 -24.30 -22.35 -15.85
CA HIS A 315 -24.10 -23.74 -16.23
C HIS A 315 -24.17 -24.61 -14.98
N ILE A 316 -25.22 -25.41 -14.88
CA ILE A 316 -25.34 -26.44 -13.83
C ILE A 316 -24.89 -27.75 -14.45
N PRO A 317 -23.72 -28.32 -14.04
CA PRO A 317 -23.29 -29.60 -14.55
C PRO A 317 -24.20 -30.71 -13.99
N VAL A 318 -25.22 -31.06 -14.75
CA VAL A 318 -26.13 -32.17 -14.44
C VAL A 318 -25.46 -33.47 -14.87
N CYS A 319 -24.69 -34.10 -13.98
CA CYS A 319 -24.07 -35.42 -14.11
C CYS A 319 -23.24 -35.72 -15.38
N LYS A 320 -22.03 -36.24 -15.18
CA LYS A 320 -21.22 -36.91 -16.23
C LYS A 320 -21.78 -38.31 -16.57
N TRP A 321 -23.05 -38.40 -16.94
CA TRP A 321 -23.65 -39.65 -17.40
C TRP A 321 -24.30 -39.44 -18.76
N PHE A 322 -23.49 -39.10 -19.73
CA PHE A 322 -23.67 -39.47 -21.15
C PHE A 322 -22.36 -39.22 -21.88
#